data_1176bb9bf4f5dfe23760d45d35ff0cae
#
_entry.id   1176bb9bf4f5dfe23760d45d35ff0cae
#
_cell.length_a   1.000
_cell.length_b   1.000
_cell.length_c   1.000
_cell.angle_alpha   90.00
_cell.angle_beta   90.00
_cell.angle_gamma   90.00
#
_symmetry.space_group_name_H-M   'P 1'
#
loop_
_entity.id
_entity.type
_entity.pdbx_description
1 polymer ?
#
loop_
_entity_poly.entity_id
_entity_poly.type
_entity_poly.pdbx_seq_one_letter_code
_entity_poly.pdbx_strand_id
1 'polypeptide(L)'
;IMQESYYNYWQDSSIAEQIWYFNFITEMDLIFCHNDVDLLYYNGLTNVRTELLPSVMITDSVKRKVGDGKGIVIGGNWVWAYGGFDSYQVGLEITDDITAVTTGRMKPEEEQILKHLPWMMWSDWINKLSEFRYGIQLGTASAGTFNLNCSFHGIPCIGYSNVNTQDILHPLTTVEVGDIDNAKHIARKLKDEKFYNLCSETTIKRYEAFYTEKIFVKSVKEIMKTI
;
A
#
# COMPACT_ATOMS: atom_id res chain seq x y z
N ILE A 1 11.67 9.30 -14.94
CA ILE A 1 10.54 8.36 -14.93
C ILE A 1 10.20 7.95 -13.50
N MET A 2 8.95 7.63 -13.23
CA MET A 2 8.49 7.08 -11.96
C MET A 2 7.99 5.66 -12.19
N GLN A 3 8.46 4.73 -11.38
CA GLN A 3 8.03 3.34 -11.40
C GLN A 3 6.88 3.15 -10.40
N GLU A 4 5.69 2.80 -10.87
CA GLU A 4 4.48 2.70 -10.02
C GLU A 4 4.17 1.28 -9.54
N SER A 5 4.77 0.27 -10.15
CA SER A 5 4.55 -1.12 -9.81
C SER A 5 5.77 -1.72 -9.13
N TYR A 6 5.68 -2.97 -8.66
CA TYR A 6 6.86 -3.63 -8.13
C TYR A 6 7.89 -3.89 -9.24
N TYR A 7 9.14 -3.93 -8.86
CA TYR A 7 10.32 -3.82 -9.73
C TYR A 7 10.36 -4.79 -10.92
N ASN A 8 9.79 -5.97 -10.82
CA ASN A 8 9.85 -6.99 -11.87
C ASN A 8 8.54 -7.17 -12.66
N TYR A 9 7.53 -6.32 -12.42
CA TYR A 9 6.21 -6.48 -13.09
C TYR A 9 6.28 -6.45 -14.60
N TRP A 10 7.16 -5.62 -15.17
CA TRP A 10 7.36 -5.53 -16.60
C TRP A 10 7.92 -6.82 -17.23
N GLN A 11 8.47 -7.74 -16.43
CA GLN A 11 8.98 -9.03 -16.91
C GLN A 11 7.86 -10.02 -17.27
N ASP A 12 6.61 -9.73 -16.93
CA ASP A 12 5.43 -10.49 -17.38
C ASP A 12 4.97 -10.11 -18.80
N SER A 13 5.57 -9.08 -19.40
CA SER A 13 5.31 -8.63 -20.75
C SER A 13 6.04 -9.52 -21.80
N SER A 14 5.74 -9.32 -23.08
CA SER A 14 6.46 -10.00 -24.16
C SER A 14 7.96 -9.65 -24.15
N ILE A 15 8.80 -10.53 -24.69
CA ILE A 15 10.26 -10.30 -24.78
C ILE A 15 10.59 -8.98 -25.47
N ALA A 16 9.87 -8.63 -26.54
CA ALA A 16 10.07 -7.37 -27.25
C ALA A 16 9.75 -6.14 -26.37
N GLU A 17 8.68 -6.20 -25.58
CA GLU A 17 8.32 -5.14 -24.63
C GLU A 17 9.32 -5.04 -23.49
N GLN A 18 9.82 -6.17 -22.98
CA GLN A 18 10.86 -6.18 -21.96
C GLN A 18 12.15 -5.51 -22.46
N ILE A 19 12.61 -5.85 -23.67
CA ILE A 19 13.81 -5.24 -24.26
C ILE A 19 13.57 -3.75 -24.53
N TRP A 20 12.39 -3.39 -25.06
CA TRP A 20 12.02 -1.98 -25.27
C TRP A 20 12.03 -1.20 -23.96
N TYR A 21 11.42 -1.74 -22.91
CA TYR A 21 11.36 -1.09 -21.60
C TYR A 21 12.76 -0.90 -21.01
N PHE A 22 13.61 -1.92 -21.08
CA PHE A 22 15.00 -1.80 -20.62
C PHE A 22 15.75 -0.68 -21.34
N ASN A 23 15.69 -0.67 -22.67
CA ASN A 23 16.33 0.39 -23.46
C ASN A 23 15.75 1.76 -23.12
N PHE A 24 14.44 1.87 -22.92
CA PHE A 24 13.78 3.09 -22.52
C PHE A 24 14.29 3.63 -21.18
N ILE A 25 14.37 2.79 -20.15
CA ILE A 25 14.80 3.24 -18.83
C ILE A 25 16.28 3.63 -18.79
N THR A 26 17.13 3.03 -19.63
CA THR A 26 18.56 3.37 -19.71
C THR A 26 18.85 4.74 -20.35
N GLU A 27 17.88 5.31 -21.06
CA GLU A 27 17.95 6.65 -21.66
C GLU A 27 17.42 7.76 -20.74
N MET A 28 16.97 7.41 -19.53
CA MET A 28 16.44 8.37 -18.59
C MET A 28 17.56 9.07 -17.80
N ASP A 29 17.32 10.32 -17.41
CA ASP A 29 18.23 11.06 -16.51
C ASP A 29 18.07 10.61 -15.05
N LEU A 30 16.87 10.15 -14.69
CA LEU A 30 16.51 9.82 -13.33
C LEU A 30 15.34 8.82 -13.27
N ILE A 31 15.44 7.84 -12.36
CA ILE A 31 14.37 6.91 -12.02
C ILE A 31 13.92 7.18 -10.58
N PHE A 32 12.63 7.46 -10.37
CA PHE A 32 12.05 7.49 -9.04
C PHE A 32 11.46 6.13 -8.68
N CYS A 33 11.80 5.67 -7.49
CA CYS A 33 11.29 4.42 -6.92
C CYS A 33 10.45 4.70 -5.68
N HIS A 34 9.40 3.91 -5.46
CA HIS A 34 8.50 4.09 -4.32
C HIS A 34 8.99 3.44 -3.03
N ASN A 35 9.91 2.48 -3.13
CA ASN A 35 10.41 1.70 -2.00
C ASN A 35 11.88 1.28 -2.22
N ASP A 36 12.50 0.82 -1.14
CA ASP A 36 13.91 0.44 -1.14
C ASP A 36 14.20 -0.79 -2.02
N VAL A 37 13.24 -1.70 -2.17
CA VAL A 37 13.40 -2.90 -3.00
C VAL A 37 13.50 -2.51 -4.47
N ASP A 38 12.63 -1.63 -4.94
CA ASP A 38 12.67 -1.09 -6.31
C ASP A 38 13.95 -0.27 -6.52
N LEU A 39 14.33 0.56 -5.54
CA LEU A 39 15.57 1.34 -5.59
C LEU A 39 16.79 0.43 -5.77
N LEU A 40 16.90 -0.62 -4.97
CA LEU A 40 18.01 -1.59 -5.05
C LEU A 40 18.04 -2.30 -6.41
N TYR A 41 16.85 -2.70 -6.90
CA TYR A 41 16.74 -3.38 -8.19
C TYR A 41 17.21 -2.51 -9.36
N TYR A 42 16.70 -1.27 -9.47
CA TYR A 42 17.07 -0.39 -10.58
C TYR A 42 18.50 0.10 -10.49
N ASN A 43 19.05 0.28 -9.30
CA ASN A 43 20.50 0.54 -9.11
C ASN A 43 21.38 -0.62 -9.61
N GLY A 44 20.91 -1.86 -9.50
CA GLY A 44 21.63 -3.03 -10.02
C GLY A 44 21.40 -3.25 -11.52
N LEU A 45 20.28 -2.79 -12.05
CA LEU A 45 19.89 -3.04 -13.44
C LEU A 45 20.51 -2.04 -14.42
N THR A 46 20.63 -0.77 -14.03
CA THR A 46 21.06 0.34 -14.90
C THR A 46 22.12 1.21 -14.22
N ASN A 47 22.83 2.04 -15.00
CA ASN A 47 23.68 3.12 -14.50
C ASN A 47 22.92 4.44 -14.35
N VAL A 48 21.62 4.46 -14.60
CA VAL A 48 20.78 5.66 -14.42
C VAL A 48 20.67 5.94 -12.93
N ARG A 49 20.79 7.21 -12.56
CA ARG A 49 20.58 7.64 -11.18
C ARG A 49 19.17 7.23 -10.71
N THR A 50 19.09 6.62 -9.55
CA THR A 50 17.80 6.27 -8.93
C THR A 50 17.63 6.97 -7.60
N GLU A 51 16.42 7.42 -7.29
CA GLU A 51 16.09 8.13 -6.06
C GLU A 51 14.78 7.59 -5.47
N LEU A 52 14.76 7.49 -4.15
CA LEU A 52 13.55 7.12 -3.44
C LEU A 52 12.60 8.32 -3.41
N LEU A 53 11.42 8.15 -3.97
CA LEU A 53 10.34 9.12 -3.91
C LEU A 53 9.04 8.39 -3.52
N PRO A 54 8.70 8.37 -2.23
CA PRO A 54 7.51 7.70 -1.76
C PRO A 54 6.23 8.17 -2.45
N SER A 55 5.24 7.31 -2.52
CA SER A 55 3.92 7.67 -3.05
C SER A 55 3.33 8.87 -2.32
N VAL A 56 2.54 9.66 -3.02
CA VAL A 56 1.82 10.81 -2.46
C VAL A 56 0.31 10.61 -2.57
N MET A 57 -0.41 11.16 -1.63
CA MET A 57 -1.86 11.23 -1.64
C MET A 57 -2.30 12.68 -1.81
N ILE A 58 -3.03 12.98 -2.89
CA ILE A 58 -3.60 14.31 -3.14
C ILE A 58 -4.89 14.44 -2.32
N THR A 59 -4.95 15.40 -1.39
CA THR A 59 -6.00 15.48 -0.38
C THR A 59 -6.99 16.63 -0.55
N ASP A 60 -6.83 17.46 -1.58
CA ASP A 60 -7.65 18.66 -1.81
C ASP A 60 -9.16 18.39 -1.91
N SER A 61 -9.53 17.23 -2.46
CA SER A 61 -10.93 16.86 -2.69
C SER A 61 -11.53 15.89 -1.65
N VAL A 62 -10.75 15.51 -0.62
CA VAL A 62 -11.16 14.52 0.36
C VAL A 62 -11.00 15.04 1.79
N LYS A 63 -11.85 14.54 2.70
CA LYS A 63 -11.78 14.91 4.11
C LYS A 63 -11.38 13.71 4.95
N ARG A 64 -10.43 13.92 5.85
CA ARG A 64 -10.08 12.91 6.84
C ARG A 64 -11.27 12.64 7.76
N LYS A 65 -11.56 11.36 7.98
CA LYS A 65 -12.48 10.88 9.01
C LYS A 65 -11.76 9.83 9.83
N VAL A 66 -11.85 9.91 11.13
CA VAL A 66 -11.13 9.03 12.07
C VAL A 66 -12.14 8.36 13.00
N GLY A 67 -12.03 7.05 13.17
CA GLY A 67 -12.61 6.35 14.31
C GLY A 67 -13.97 5.67 14.14
N ASP A 68 -14.80 6.02 13.15
CA ASP A 68 -16.20 5.54 13.08
C ASP A 68 -16.41 4.32 12.15
N GLY A 69 -15.35 3.77 11.58
CA GLY A 69 -15.43 2.65 10.64
C GLY A 69 -15.81 1.32 11.29
N LYS A 70 -16.28 0.39 10.46
CA LYS A 70 -16.63 -0.99 10.85
C LYS A 70 -16.02 -1.99 9.88
N GLY A 71 -15.81 -3.22 10.35
CA GLY A 71 -15.30 -4.30 9.50
C GLY A 71 -13.87 -4.07 9.00
N ILE A 72 -13.49 -4.90 8.06
CA ILE A 72 -12.15 -4.95 7.48
C ILE A 72 -12.23 -4.69 5.99
N VAL A 73 -11.24 -3.94 5.47
CA VAL A 73 -10.96 -3.87 4.04
C VAL A 73 -9.63 -4.54 3.72
N ILE A 74 -9.65 -5.45 2.73
CA ILE A 74 -8.44 -6.08 2.20
C ILE A 74 -7.99 -5.31 0.96
N GLY A 75 -6.76 -4.81 1.00
CA GLY A 75 -6.13 -4.10 -0.10
C GLY A 75 -5.65 -5.04 -1.22
N GLY A 76 -5.42 -4.45 -2.39
CA GLY A 76 -4.94 -5.17 -3.57
C GLY A 76 -6.04 -5.90 -4.35
N ASN A 77 -5.62 -6.56 -5.44
CA ASN A 77 -6.52 -7.14 -6.45
C ASN A 77 -6.80 -8.62 -6.23
N TRP A 78 -6.73 -9.11 -5.02
CA TRP A 78 -6.87 -10.53 -4.68
C TRP A 78 -5.95 -11.45 -5.51
N VAL A 79 -4.75 -10.98 -5.81
CA VAL A 79 -3.71 -11.77 -6.46
C VAL A 79 -2.66 -12.20 -5.44
N TRP A 80 -1.91 -13.23 -5.76
CA TRP A 80 -0.87 -13.76 -4.88
C TRP A 80 0.12 -12.68 -4.40
N ALA A 81 0.53 -11.77 -5.29
CA ALA A 81 1.48 -10.70 -4.98
C ALA A 81 0.98 -9.70 -3.94
N TYR A 82 -0.33 -9.54 -3.81
CA TYR A 82 -0.97 -8.68 -2.80
C TYR A 82 -1.51 -9.44 -1.59
N GLY A 83 -1.33 -10.77 -1.55
CA GLY A 83 -1.66 -11.60 -0.39
C GLY A 83 -3.14 -11.57 0.01
N GLY A 84 -4.06 -11.55 -0.95
CA GLY A 84 -5.49 -11.45 -0.68
C GLY A 84 -6.01 -12.55 0.22
N PHE A 85 -5.66 -13.82 -0.06
CA PHE A 85 -6.07 -14.96 0.76
C PHE A 85 -5.48 -14.93 2.17
N ASP A 86 -4.19 -14.61 2.29
CA ASP A 86 -3.52 -14.50 3.60
C ASP A 86 -4.11 -13.38 4.43
N SER A 87 -4.40 -12.25 3.79
CA SER A 87 -5.09 -11.10 4.42
C SER A 87 -6.47 -11.48 4.92
N TYR A 88 -7.22 -12.29 4.16
CA TYR A 88 -8.52 -12.81 4.57
C TYR A 88 -8.41 -13.71 5.81
N GLN A 89 -7.46 -14.65 5.81
CA GLN A 89 -7.21 -15.54 6.95
C GLN A 89 -6.84 -14.78 8.22
N VAL A 90 -6.05 -13.73 8.10
CA VAL A 90 -5.69 -12.84 9.21
C VAL A 90 -6.89 -12.01 9.66
N GLY A 91 -7.72 -11.55 8.73
CA GLY A 91 -8.92 -10.76 9.00
C GLY A 91 -9.95 -11.53 9.86
N LEU A 92 -10.10 -12.82 9.62
CA LEU A 92 -11.00 -13.69 10.41
C LEU A 92 -10.66 -13.73 11.91
N GLU A 93 -9.44 -13.40 12.30
CA GLU A 93 -9.07 -13.26 13.72
C GLU A 93 -9.70 -12.03 14.39
N ILE A 94 -10.16 -11.06 13.62
CA ILE A 94 -10.83 -9.84 14.11
C ILE A 94 -12.35 -10.01 14.00
N THR A 95 -12.86 -10.24 12.76
CA THR A 95 -14.29 -10.34 12.45
C THR A 95 -14.49 -11.04 11.10
N ASP A 96 -15.71 -11.51 10.85
CA ASP A 96 -16.18 -12.03 9.56
C ASP A 96 -16.73 -10.94 8.61
N ASP A 97 -16.85 -9.68 9.09
CA ASP A 97 -17.23 -8.54 8.25
C ASP A 97 -16.03 -8.04 7.45
N ILE A 98 -15.73 -8.76 6.37
CA ILE A 98 -14.57 -8.54 5.50
C ILE A 98 -15.03 -8.15 4.11
N THR A 99 -14.41 -7.12 3.55
CA THR A 99 -14.63 -6.64 2.20
C THR A 99 -13.30 -6.54 1.44
N ALA A 100 -13.24 -7.10 0.23
CA ALA A 100 -12.07 -7.01 -0.62
C ALA A 100 -12.17 -5.85 -1.62
N VAL A 101 -11.06 -5.21 -1.88
CA VAL A 101 -10.91 -4.31 -3.03
C VAL A 101 -10.52 -5.14 -4.24
N THR A 102 -11.35 -5.13 -5.28
CA THR A 102 -11.07 -5.85 -6.52
C THR A 102 -11.13 -4.94 -7.73
N THR A 103 -10.23 -5.17 -8.67
CA THR A 103 -10.14 -4.44 -9.94
C THR A 103 -10.46 -5.38 -11.10
N GLY A 104 -11.71 -5.85 -11.18
CA GLY A 104 -12.20 -6.59 -12.34
C GLY A 104 -11.77 -8.06 -12.45
N ARG A 105 -11.19 -8.66 -11.40
CA ARG A 105 -10.82 -10.10 -11.38
C ARG A 105 -11.86 -11.01 -10.76
N MET A 106 -12.88 -10.43 -10.15
CA MET A 106 -13.93 -11.19 -9.48
C MET A 106 -14.81 -11.88 -10.51
N LYS A 107 -15.09 -13.16 -10.28
CA LYS A 107 -16.11 -13.89 -11.01
C LYS A 107 -17.48 -13.69 -10.36
N PRO A 108 -18.58 -13.72 -11.14
CA PRO A 108 -19.93 -13.51 -10.58
C PRO A 108 -20.28 -14.41 -9.40
N GLU A 109 -19.81 -15.66 -9.41
CA GLU A 109 -20.06 -16.62 -8.33
C GLU A 109 -19.30 -16.29 -7.04
N GLU A 110 -18.21 -15.51 -7.10
CA GLU A 110 -17.41 -15.12 -5.95
C GLU A 110 -18.07 -13.99 -5.14
N GLU A 111 -18.95 -13.21 -5.76
CA GLU A 111 -19.70 -12.13 -5.10
C GLU A 111 -20.53 -12.63 -3.92
N GLN A 112 -20.98 -13.89 -3.95
CA GLN A 112 -21.76 -14.51 -2.89
C GLN A 112 -20.89 -14.99 -1.70
N ILE A 113 -19.58 -15.13 -1.91
CA ILE A 113 -18.66 -15.70 -0.92
C ILE A 113 -18.01 -14.57 -0.10
N LEU A 114 -17.65 -13.48 -0.75
CA LEU A 114 -16.94 -12.36 -0.13
C LEU A 114 -17.49 -11.04 -0.66
N LYS A 115 -17.69 -10.06 0.22
CA LYS A 115 -18.04 -8.70 -0.19
C LYS A 115 -16.90 -8.07 -1.00
N HIS A 116 -17.26 -7.39 -2.08
CA HIS A 116 -16.30 -6.71 -2.95
C HIS A 116 -16.67 -5.26 -3.15
N LEU A 117 -15.65 -4.39 -3.24
CA LEU A 117 -15.83 -3.02 -3.69
C LEU A 117 -15.60 -2.94 -5.20
N PRO A 118 -16.51 -2.29 -5.94
CA PRO A 118 -16.29 -2.02 -7.36
C PRO A 118 -15.13 -1.02 -7.55
N TRP A 119 -14.65 -0.89 -8.78
CA TRP A 119 -13.76 0.21 -9.12
C TRP A 119 -14.44 1.57 -8.84
N MET A 120 -13.70 2.49 -8.25
CA MET A 120 -14.18 3.81 -7.85
C MET A 120 -13.21 4.89 -8.32
N MET A 121 -13.71 6.10 -8.55
CA MET A 121 -12.88 7.28 -8.67
C MET A 121 -12.14 7.54 -7.35
N TRP A 122 -10.99 8.18 -7.44
CA TRP A 122 -10.11 8.43 -6.30
C TRP A 122 -10.82 9.00 -5.06
N SER A 123 -11.60 10.07 -5.23
CA SER A 123 -12.31 10.70 -4.12
C SER A 123 -13.35 9.78 -3.47
N ASP A 124 -14.04 9.00 -4.29
CA ASP A 124 -15.06 8.06 -3.83
C ASP A 124 -14.41 6.90 -3.07
N TRP A 125 -13.28 6.40 -3.59
CA TRP A 125 -12.47 5.38 -2.91
C TRP A 125 -12.03 5.84 -1.53
N ILE A 126 -11.43 7.05 -1.41
CA ILE A 126 -10.94 7.55 -0.12
C ILE A 126 -12.10 7.80 0.86
N ASN A 127 -13.22 8.34 0.39
CA ASN A 127 -14.41 8.48 1.22
C ASN A 127 -14.95 7.11 1.67
N LYS A 128 -15.00 6.12 0.78
CA LYS A 128 -15.46 4.76 1.10
C LYS A 128 -14.53 4.07 2.09
N LEU A 129 -13.22 4.24 1.94
CA LEU A 129 -12.23 3.67 2.86
C LEU A 129 -12.48 4.10 4.31
N SER A 130 -12.93 5.33 4.55
CA SER A 130 -13.24 5.84 5.89
C SER A 130 -14.37 5.09 6.62
N GLU A 131 -15.12 4.24 5.94
CA GLU A 131 -16.18 3.41 6.54
C GLU A 131 -15.63 2.13 7.18
N PHE A 132 -14.36 1.79 6.93
CA PHE A 132 -13.72 0.60 7.49
C PHE A 132 -12.92 0.94 8.76
N ARG A 133 -12.86 -0.04 9.66
CA ARG A 133 -12.11 0.08 10.92
C ARG A 133 -10.67 -0.42 10.78
N TYR A 134 -10.45 -1.46 9.97
CA TYR A 134 -9.15 -2.10 9.82
C TYR A 134 -8.79 -2.28 8.36
N GLY A 135 -7.52 -2.11 8.03
CA GLY A 135 -6.93 -2.46 6.74
C GLY A 135 -6.02 -3.67 6.86
N ILE A 136 -5.99 -4.53 5.84
CA ILE A 136 -5.03 -5.63 5.75
C ILE A 136 -4.52 -5.76 4.32
N GLN A 137 -3.20 -5.81 4.14
CA GLN A 137 -2.57 -6.12 2.86
C GLN A 137 -1.23 -6.84 3.10
N LEU A 138 -1.26 -8.16 3.10
CA LEU A 138 -0.08 -9.02 3.25
C LEU A 138 0.57 -9.29 1.89
N GLY A 139 0.82 -8.22 1.14
CA GLY A 139 1.44 -8.30 -0.18
C GLY A 139 2.96 -8.25 -0.14
N THR A 140 3.58 -9.02 -1.02
CA THR A 140 5.05 -9.04 -1.20
C THR A 140 5.53 -8.03 -2.23
N ALA A 141 4.60 -7.39 -2.95
CA ALA A 141 4.91 -6.45 -4.02
C ALA A 141 3.84 -5.33 -4.04
N SER A 142 4.19 -4.13 -3.61
CA SER A 142 3.24 -3.02 -3.56
C SER A 142 3.95 -1.67 -3.58
N ALA A 143 3.37 -0.70 -4.27
CA ALA A 143 3.75 0.71 -4.15
C ALA A 143 3.32 1.33 -2.79
N GLY A 144 2.57 0.58 -1.97
CA GLY A 144 2.15 0.99 -0.65
C GLY A 144 1.04 2.05 -0.62
N THR A 145 0.33 2.27 -1.71
CA THR A 145 -0.75 3.27 -1.79
C THR A 145 -1.92 2.92 -0.89
N PHE A 146 -2.26 1.64 -0.73
CA PHE A 146 -3.32 1.21 0.17
C PHE A 146 -2.99 1.55 1.64
N ASN A 147 -1.76 1.24 2.08
CA ASN A 147 -1.27 1.54 3.43
C ASN A 147 -1.28 3.06 3.69
N LEU A 148 -0.86 3.84 2.70
CA LEU A 148 -0.89 5.31 2.74
C LEU A 148 -2.33 5.83 2.88
N ASN A 149 -3.27 5.29 2.12
CA ASN A 149 -4.68 5.68 2.19
C ASN A 149 -5.30 5.34 3.55
N CYS A 150 -5.00 4.17 4.11
CA CYS A 150 -5.40 3.80 5.47
C CYS A 150 -4.86 4.79 6.50
N SER A 151 -3.58 5.16 6.39
CA SER A 151 -2.94 6.07 7.34
C SER A 151 -3.55 7.47 7.35
N PHE A 152 -4.03 7.95 6.20
CA PHE A 152 -4.73 9.23 6.11
C PHE A 152 -5.96 9.28 7.02
N HIS A 153 -6.72 8.19 7.10
CA HIS A 153 -7.89 8.09 7.98
C HIS A 153 -7.57 7.59 9.40
N GLY A 154 -6.32 7.26 9.68
CA GLY A 154 -5.97 6.64 10.97
C GLY A 154 -6.45 5.20 11.11
N ILE A 155 -6.65 4.49 10.00
CA ILE A 155 -7.04 3.09 9.99
C ILE A 155 -5.78 2.24 10.17
N PRO A 156 -5.63 1.47 11.27
CA PRO A 156 -4.52 0.54 11.42
C PRO A 156 -4.51 -0.47 10.28
N CYS A 157 -3.36 -0.63 9.61
CA CYS A 157 -3.19 -1.57 8.52
C CYS A 157 -2.17 -2.65 8.90
N ILE A 158 -2.54 -3.93 8.80
CA ILE A 158 -1.60 -5.04 8.95
C ILE A 158 -0.97 -5.33 7.59
N GLY A 159 0.37 -5.38 7.55
CA GLY A 159 1.11 -5.62 6.32
C GLY A 159 2.55 -6.07 6.57
N TYR A 160 3.26 -6.39 5.48
CA TYR A 160 4.63 -6.86 5.53
C TYR A 160 5.67 -5.72 5.52
N SER A 161 6.81 -5.94 6.19
CA SER A 161 7.92 -4.99 6.33
C SER A 161 8.64 -4.64 5.02
N ASN A 162 8.47 -5.42 3.96
CA ASN A 162 9.06 -5.15 2.64
C ASN A 162 8.38 -4.01 1.86
N VAL A 163 7.35 -3.39 2.42
CA VAL A 163 6.66 -2.23 1.84
C VAL A 163 6.95 -1.01 2.72
N ASN A 164 7.77 -0.07 2.25
CA ASN A 164 8.22 1.08 3.04
C ASN A 164 7.07 1.88 3.66
N THR A 165 5.97 2.09 2.91
CA THR A 165 4.80 2.79 3.45
C THR A 165 4.16 2.03 4.61
N GLN A 166 4.15 0.71 4.58
CA GLN A 166 3.68 -0.11 5.69
C GLN A 166 4.59 0.06 6.90
N ASP A 167 5.89 -0.14 6.72
CA ASP A 167 6.86 -0.08 7.81
C ASP A 167 6.94 1.31 8.46
N ILE A 168 6.92 2.35 7.64
CA ILE A 168 6.98 3.73 8.13
C ILE A 168 5.65 4.15 8.77
N LEU A 169 4.52 3.86 8.16
CA LEU A 169 3.21 4.40 8.59
C LEU A 169 2.54 3.55 9.67
N HIS A 170 2.75 2.24 9.64
CA HIS A 170 2.07 1.27 10.51
C HIS A 170 3.04 0.40 11.32
N PRO A 171 4.07 0.96 11.99
CA PRO A 171 5.13 0.18 12.62
C PRO A 171 4.64 -0.79 13.71
N LEU A 172 3.49 -0.53 14.30
CA LEU A 172 2.89 -1.38 15.36
C LEU A 172 2.09 -2.57 14.80
N THR A 173 1.83 -2.58 13.49
CA THR A 173 1.05 -3.61 12.80
C THR A 173 1.80 -4.18 11.59
N THR A 174 3.09 -3.92 11.50
CA THR A 174 3.99 -4.48 10.50
C THR A 174 4.57 -5.80 10.99
N VAL A 175 4.66 -6.79 10.10
CA VAL A 175 5.25 -8.11 10.36
C VAL A 175 6.24 -8.47 9.27
N GLU A 176 7.14 -9.40 9.56
CA GLU A 176 8.06 -9.94 8.56
C GLU A 176 7.32 -10.68 7.44
N VAL A 177 7.89 -10.69 6.25
CA VAL A 177 7.31 -11.37 5.09
C VAL A 177 7.09 -12.85 5.39
N GLY A 178 5.85 -13.31 5.25
CA GLY A 178 5.44 -14.69 5.50
C GLY A 178 5.14 -15.04 6.96
N ASP A 179 5.31 -14.12 7.90
CA ASP A 179 4.99 -14.34 9.31
C ASP A 179 3.49 -14.16 9.59
N ILE A 180 2.70 -15.12 9.08
CA ILE A 180 1.24 -15.14 9.23
C ILE A 180 0.81 -15.30 10.69
N ASP A 181 1.57 -16.03 11.49
CA ASP A 181 1.23 -16.25 12.91
C ASP A 181 1.31 -14.96 13.70
N ASN A 182 2.34 -14.15 13.48
CA ASN A 182 2.45 -12.83 14.11
C ASN A 182 1.39 -11.85 13.56
N ALA A 183 1.08 -11.90 12.26
CA ALA A 183 -0.03 -11.11 11.69
C ALA A 183 -1.36 -11.43 12.37
N LYS A 184 -1.67 -12.71 12.59
CA LYS A 184 -2.84 -13.16 13.36
C LYS A 184 -2.79 -12.71 14.82
N HIS A 185 -1.63 -12.75 15.45
CA HIS A 185 -1.44 -12.24 16.81
C HIS A 185 -1.76 -10.74 16.90
N ILE A 186 -1.25 -9.94 15.97
CA ILE A 186 -1.54 -8.50 15.88
C ILE A 186 -3.04 -8.27 15.62
N ALA A 187 -3.65 -9.04 14.73
CA ALA A 187 -5.08 -8.96 14.44
C ALA A 187 -5.92 -9.16 15.72
N ARG A 188 -5.61 -10.18 16.53
CA ARG A 188 -6.27 -10.37 17.83
C ARG A 188 -6.05 -9.20 18.79
N LYS A 189 -4.84 -8.61 18.83
CA LYS A 189 -4.54 -7.43 19.67
C LYS A 189 -5.31 -6.19 19.25
N LEU A 190 -5.60 -6.01 17.96
CA LEU A 190 -6.38 -4.86 17.46
C LEU A 190 -7.84 -4.87 17.94
N LYS A 191 -8.33 -5.96 18.53
CA LYS A 191 -9.64 -5.99 19.22
C LYS A 191 -9.62 -5.23 20.55
N ASP A 192 -8.46 -4.98 21.15
CA ASP A 192 -8.31 -4.12 22.31
C ASP A 192 -8.31 -2.65 21.89
N GLU A 193 -9.26 -1.89 22.43
CA GLU A 193 -9.45 -0.48 22.10
C GLU A 193 -8.22 0.38 22.37
N LYS A 194 -7.46 0.09 23.42
CA LYS A 194 -6.26 0.87 23.75
C LYS A 194 -5.18 0.66 22.71
N PHE A 195 -4.99 -0.60 22.29
CA PHE A 195 -4.02 -0.92 21.25
C PHE A 195 -4.46 -0.36 19.89
N TYR A 196 -5.75 -0.49 19.54
CA TYR A 196 -6.31 0.12 18.34
C TYR A 196 -6.05 1.63 18.29
N ASN A 197 -6.40 2.36 19.35
CA ASN A 197 -6.22 3.80 19.42
C ASN A 197 -4.74 4.20 19.32
N LEU A 198 -3.84 3.45 19.96
CA LEU A 198 -2.41 3.66 19.84
C LEU A 198 -1.92 3.49 18.39
N CYS A 199 -2.39 2.45 17.68
CA CYS A 199 -2.06 2.24 16.27
C CYS A 199 -2.61 3.36 15.38
N SER A 200 -3.87 3.75 15.59
CA SER A 200 -4.54 4.82 14.85
C SER A 200 -3.82 6.17 15.02
N GLU A 201 -3.52 6.57 16.24
CA GLU A 201 -2.78 7.81 16.52
C GLU A 201 -1.37 7.78 15.94
N THR A 202 -0.70 6.62 16.04
CA THR A 202 0.66 6.46 15.52
C THR A 202 0.69 6.63 14.01
N THR A 203 -0.23 6.00 13.29
CA THR A 203 -0.26 6.08 11.82
C THR A 203 -0.60 7.50 11.34
N ILE A 204 -1.52 8.22 12.01
CA ILE A 204 -1.80 9.63 11.69
C ILE A 204 -0.55 10.50 11.89
N LYS A 205 0.12 10.38 13.03
CA LYS A 205 1.34 11.16 13.32
C LYS A 205 2.45 10.89 12.29
N ARG A 206 2.58 9.63 11.86
CA ARG A 206 3.55 9.23 10.85
C ARG A 206 3.17 9.76 9.47
N TYR A 207 1.90 9.70 9.08
CA TYR A 207 1.42 10.31 7.84
C TYR A 207 1.77 11.81 7.78
N GLU A 208 1.46 12.56 8.82
CA GLU A 208 1.76 14.00 8.90
C GLU A 208 3.27 14.29 8.84
N ALA A 209 4.09 13.40 9.42
CA ALA A 209 5.54 13.58 9.46
C ALA A 209 6.24 13.24 8.14
N PHE A 210 5.70 12.31 7.32
CA PHE A 210 6.48 11.72 6.22
C PHE A 210 5.79 11.75 4.86
N TYR A 211 4.45 11.83 4.78
CA TYR A 211 3.72 11.55 3.54
C TYR A 211 2.75 12.64 3.08
N THR A 212 2.80 13.83 3.64
CA THR A 212 1.97 14.95 3.16
C THR A 212 2.45 15.46 1.81
N GLU A 213 1.55 16.06 1.02
CA GLU A 213 1.90 16.70 -0.26
C GLU A 213 3.04 17.71 -0.13
N LYS A 214 3.06 18.47 0.97
CA LYS A 214 4.12 19.44 1.25
C LYS A 214 5.50 18.77 1.35
N ILE A 215 5.57 17.61 1.99
CA ILE A 215 6.82 16.84 2.13
C ILE A 215 7.22 16.28 0.78
N PHE A 216 6.28 15.69 0.04
CA PHE A 216 6.53 15.19 -1.31
C PHE A 216 7.10 16.27 -2.24
N VAL A 217 6.44 17.43 -2.33
CA VAL A 217 6.91 18.54 -3.16
C VAL A 217 8.29 19.04 -2.72
N LYS A 218 8.56 19.06 -1.42
CA LYS A 218 9.89 19.42 -0.90
C LYS A 218 10.95 18.42 -1.36
N SER A 219 10.68 17.11 -1.23
CA SER A 219 11.61 16.06 -1.65
C SER A 219 11.91 16.12 -3.15
N VAL A 220 10.88 16.26 -3.98
CA VAL A 220 11.06 16.43 -5.45
C VAL A 220 11.95 17.65 -5.74
N LYS A 221 11.69 18.81 -5.12
CA LYS A 221 12.49 20.02 -5.34
C LYS A 221 13.94 19.86 -4.90
N GLU A 222 14.20 19.11 -3.85
CA GLU A 222 15.57 18.85 -3.36
C GLU A 222 16.32 17.95 -4.35
N ILE A 223 15.71 16.88 -4.81
CA ILE A 223 16.30 15.98 -5.80
C ILE A 223 16.58 16.72 -7.12
N MET A 224 15.60 17.48 -7.62
CA MET A 224 15.74 18.22 -8.90
C MET A 224 16.83 19.30 -8.89
N LYS A 225 17.29 19.78 -7.72
CA LYS A 225 18.41 20.71 -7.64
C LYS A 225 19.78 20.06 -7.87
N THR A 226 19.83 18.74 -7.83
CA THR A 226 21.07 17.96 -7.90
C THR A 226 21.23 17.25 -9.26
N ILE A 227 20.30 17.45 -10.18
CA ILE A 227 20.35 17.09 -11.60
C ILE A 227 20.86 18.29 -12.40
#